data_681d318a341c3a48a167b75cbe60c7a3
#
_entry.id   681d318a341c3a48a167b75cbe60c7a3
#
_cell.length_a   1.000
_cell.length_b   1.000
_cell.length_c   1.000
_cell.angle_alpha   90.00
_cell.angle_beta   90.00
_cell.angle_gamma   90.00
#
_symmetry.space_group_name_H-M   'P 1'
#
loop_
_entity.id
_entity.type
_entity.pdbx_description
1 polymer ?
#
loop_
_entity_poly.entity_id
_entity_poly.type
_entity_poly.pdbx_seq_one_letter_code
_entity_poly.pdbx_strand_id
1 'polypeptide(L)' 'MVPFFVQIKCQLGKSYEVANKLADAEIASEIYSTAGDFDLLAKFYVGSSIDIGHFVADKVQTIPGIADTRTIITFKAFAS' A
#
# COMPACT_ATOMS: atom_id res chain seq x y z
N MET A 1 0.20 15.10 -8.55
CA MET A 1 0.06 13.91 -7.68
C MET A 1 1.38 13.18 -7.59
N VAL A 2 1.71 12.68 -6.43
CA VAL A 2 2.96 11.97 -6.18
C VAL A 2 2.65 10.49 -6.00
N PRO A 3 3.23 9.60 -6.83
CA PRO A 3 3.03 8.17 -6.66
C PRO A 3 4.01 7.60 -5.64
N PHE A 4 3.58 6.58 -4.93
CA PHE A 4 4.45 5.76 -4.09
C PHE A 4 3.84 4.37 -3.96
N PHE A 5 4.64 3.43 -3.48
CA PHE A 5 4.21 2.04 -3.34
C PHE A 5 4.34 1.61 -1.89
N VAL A 6 3.51 0.67 -1.48
CA VAL A 6 3.62 0.03 -0.17
C VAL A 6 3.59 -1.47 -0.38
N GLN A 7 4.63 -2.16 0.10
CA GLN A 7 4.63 -3.60 0.21
C GLN A 7 3.98 -3.95 1.55
N ILE A 8 3.03 -4.88 1.53
CA ILE A 8 2.24 -5.21 2.70
C ILE A 8 2.41 -6.67 3.02
N LYS A 9 2.83 -6.95 4.26
CA LYS A 9 2.85 -8.29 4.81
C LYS A 9 1.60 -8.48 5.63
N CYS A 10 0.86 -9.55 5.34
CA CYS A 10 -0.39 -9.85 6.02
C CYS A 10 -0.19 -10.97 7.03
N GLN A 11 -1.03 -11.01 8.05
CA GLN A 11 -1.13 -12.15 8.94
C GLN A 11 -1.57 -13.36 8.14
N LEU A 12 -1.17 -14.55 8.58
CA LEU A 12 -1.45 -15.78 7.85
C LEU A 12 -2.93 -15.93 7.56
N GLY A 13 -3.23 -16.19 6.28
CA GLY A 13 -4.60 -16.40 5.82
C GLY A 13 -5.41 -15.13 5.65
N LYS A 14 -4.79 -13.94 5.78
CA LYS A 14 -5.51 -12.67 5.74
C LYS A 14 -5.27 -11.84 4.49
N SER A 15 -4.46 -12.33 3.53
CA SER A 15 -4.07 -11.54 2.35
C SER A 15 -5.26 -11.03 1.55
N TYR A 16 -6.21 -11.90 1.24
CA TYR A 16 -7.37 -11.50 0.44
C TYR A 16 -8.31 -10.57 1.21
N GLU A 17 -8.46 -10.82 2.50
CA GLU A 17 -9.27 -9.95 3.36
C GLU A 17 -8.69 -8.53 3.41
N VAL A 18 -7.36 -8.41 3.58
CA VAL A 18 -6.67 -7.12 3.58
C VAL A 18 -6.80 -6.44 2.21
N ALA A 19 -6.59 -7.19 1.12
CA ALA A 19 -6.72 -6.64 -0.22
C ALA A 19 -8.12 -6.09 -0.47
N ASN A 20 -9.15 -6.81 -0.04
CA ASN A 20 -10.53 -6.36 -0.19
C ASN A 20 -10.80 -5.10 0.63
N LYS A 21 -10.29 -5.02 1.84
CA LYS A 21 -10.45 -3.82 2.67
C LYS A 21 -9.75 -2.61 2.07
N LEU A 22 -8.56 -2.80 1.50
CA LEU A 22 -7.85 -1.75 0.78
C LEU A 22 -8.65 -1.27 -0.44
N ALA A 23 -9.18 -2.20 -1.21
CA ALA A 23 -9.97 -1.87 -2.39
C ALA A 23 -11.24 -1.11 -2.01
N ASP A 24 -11.92 -1.56 -0.95
CA ASP A 24 -13.16 -0.93 -0.49
C ASP A 24 -12.91 0.49 0.05
N ALA A 25 -11.74 0.75 0.60
CA ALA A 25 -11.38 2.08 1.10
C ALA A 25 -11.13 3.09 -0.02
N GLU A 26 -10.94 2.62 -1.25
CA GLU A 26 -10.73 3.46 -2.44
C GLU A 26 -9.56 4.43 -2.30
N ILE A 27 -8.49 4.00 -1.60
CA ILE A 27 -7.30 4.84 -1.40
C ILE A 27 -6.14 4.44 -2.30
N ALA A 28 -6.12 3.20 -2.79
CA ALA A 28 -5.06 2.69 -3.66
C ALA A 28 -5.51 2.73 -5.12
N SER A 29 -4.60 3.08 -6.02
CA SER A 29 -4.89 3.04 -7.46
C SER A 29 -4.73 1.65 -8.04
N GLU A 30 -3.83 0.84 -7.49
CA GLU A 30 -3.55 -0.53 -7.94
C GLU A 30 -3.20 -1.37 -6.72
N ILE A 31 -3.64 -2.62 -6.73
CA ILE A 31 -3.33 -3.59 -5.67
C ILE A 31 -3.02 -4.91 -6.35
N TYR A 32 -1.84 -5.46 -6.07
CA TYR A 32 -1.41 -6.74 -6.62
C TYR A 32 -1.08 -7.71 -5.49
N SER A 33 -1.41 -8.98 -5.68
CA SER A 33 -0.86 -10.03 -4.84
C SER A 33 0.55 -10.38 -5.32
N THR A 34 1.45 -10.64 -4.40
CA THR A 34 2.85 -10.92 -4.73
C THR A 34 3.33 -12.16 -4.00
N ALA A 35 4.42 -12.74 -4.51
CA ALA A 35 5.13 -13.83 -3.86
C ALA A 35 6.35 -13.27 -3.13
N GLY A 36 6.88 -14.03 -2.18
CA GLY A 36 8.06 -13.65 -1.42
C GLY A 36 7.72 -13.18 -0.01
N ASP A 37 8.49 -12.23 0.50
CA ASP A 37 8.37 -11.79 1.88
C ASP A 37 7.10 -10.99 2.16
N PHE A 38 6.57 -10.33 1.13
CA PHE A 38 5.35 -9.53 1.25
C PHE A 38 4.24 -10.17 0.42
N ASP A 39 3.01 -9.98 0.86
CA ASP A 39 1.84 -10.60 0.26
C ASP A 39 1.16 -9.72 -0.78
N LEU A 40 1.24 -8.39 -0.60
CA LEU A 40 0.59 -7.42 -1.48
C LEU A 40 1.54 -6.30 -1.84
N LEU A 41 1.33 -5.73 -3.02
CA LEU A 41 1.95 -4.50 -3.46
C LEU A 41 0.84 -3.54 -3.87
N ALA A 42 0.79 -2.38 -3.24
CA ALA A 42 -0.22 -1.37 -3.52
C ALA A 42 0.44 -0.08 -4.01
N LYS A 43 -0.20 0.57 -4.98
CA LYS A 43 0.24 1.85 -5.52
C LYS A 43 -0.75 2.92 -5.10
N PHE A 44 -0.22 4.06 -4.65
CA PHE A 44 -1.01 5.19 -4.19
C PHE A 44 -0.59 6.46 -4.92
N TYR A 45 -1.51 7.41 -5.00
CA TYR A 45 -1.21 8.77 -5.44
C TYR A 45 -1.72 9.73 -4.37
N VAL A 46 -0.89 10.67 -3.98
CA VAL A 46 -1.26 11.71 -3.01
C VAL A 46 -0.84 13.08 -3.52
N GLY A 47 -1.45 14.12 -2.99
CA GLY A 47 -1.05 15.49 -3.29
C GLY A 47 0.37 15.76 -2.78
N SER A 48 1.08 16.68 -3.42
CA SER A 48 2.47 16.98 -3.09
C SER A 48 2.67 17.53 -1.67
N SER A 49 1.61 18.04 -1.05
CA SER A 49 1.66 18.55 0.33
C SER A 49 1.35 17.48 1.39
N ILE A 50 1.00 16.27 0.97
CA ILE A 50 0.64 15.20 1.89
C ILE A 50 1.91 14.53 2.44
N ASP A 51 1.94 14.33 3.75
CA ASP A 51 2.98 13.54 4.40
C ASP A 51 2.70 12.06 4.16
N ILE A 52 3.55 11.42 3.34
CA ILE A 52 3.37 10.01 2.96
C ILE A 52 3.44 9.09 4.17
N GLY A 53 4.37 9.32 5.08
CA GLY A 53 4.49 8.50 6.28
C GLY A 53 3.23 8.56 7.13
N HIS A 54 2.67 9.73 7.31
CA HIS A 54 1.43 9.91 8.05
C HIS A 54 0.25 9.23 7.34
N PHE A 55 0.18 9.39 6.02
CA PHE A 55 -0.87 8.74 5.23
C PHE A 55 -0.83 7.22 5.41
N VAL A 56 0.37 6.62 5.31
CA VAL A 56 0.52 5.17 5.46
C VAL A 56 0.12 4.73 6.87
N ALA A 57 0.57 5.44 7.90
CA ALA A 57 0.22 5.11 9.28
C ALA A 57 -1.28 5.22 9.53
N ASP A 58 -1.92 6.23 8.99
CA ASP A 58 -3.32 6.54 9.27
C ASP A 58 -4.30 5.73 8.40
N LYS A 59 -3.96 5.54 7.12
CA LYS A 59 -4.89 4.95 6.14
C LYS A 59 -4.61 3.49 5.83
N VAL A 60 -3.35 3.06 5.92
CA VAL A 60 -2.95 1.71 5.54
C VAL A 60 -2.72 0.83 6.76
N GLN A 61 -1.87 1.28 7.69
CA GLN A 61 -1.48 0.44 8.82
C GLN A 61 -2.60 0.21 9.84
N THR A 62 -3.69 0.94 9.73
CA THR A 62 -4.87 0.75 10.58
C THR A 62 -5.77 -0.38 10.07
N ILE A 63 -5.53 -0.93 8.89
CA ILE A 63 -6.35 -2.01 8.34
C ILE A 63 -6.06 -3.30 9.10
N PRO A 64 -7.08 -3.97 9.67
CA PRO A 64 -6.88 -5.22 10.38
C PRO A 64 -6.31 -6.31 9.47
N GLY A 65 -5.41 -7.12 10.01
CA GLY A 65 -4.78 -8.22 9.27
C GLY A 65 -3.42 -7.89 8.68
N ILE A 66 -2.99 -6.65 8.74
CA ILE A 66 -1.65 -6.25 8.30
C ILE A 66 -0.65 -6.52 9.42
N ALA A 67 0.44 -7.22 9.07
CA ALA A 67 1.52 -7.53 10.01
C ALA A 67 2.68 -6.56 9.88
N ASP A 68 3.00 -6.11 8.66
CA ASP A 68 4.12 -5.21 8.41
C ASP A 68 3.92 -4.49 7.09
N THR A 69 4.55 -3.33 6.95
CA THR A 69 4.53 -2.57 5.69
C THR A 69 5.91 -2.02 5.39
N ARG A 70 6.21 -1.90 4.10
CA ARG A 70 7.42 -1.22 3.63
C ARG A 70 7.02 -0.23 2.55
N THR A 71 7.22 1.06 2.82
CA THR A 71 6.90 2.11 1.87
C THR A 71 8.06 2.33 0.93
N ILE A 72 7.78 2.40 -0.36
CA ILE A 72 8.77 2.64 -1.41
C ILE A 72 8.45 3.99 -2.03
N ILE A 73 9.36 4.94 -1.82
CA ILE A 73 9.29 6.27 -2.42
C ILE A 73 10.02 6.21 -3.75
N THR A 74 9.35 6.65 -4.81
CA THR A 74 9.97 6.70 -6.14
C THR A 74 10.42 8.13 -6.45
N PHE A 75 11.47 8.27 -7.25
CA PHE A 75 11.98 9.59 -7.62
C PHE A 75 11.48 10.02 -8.98
N LYS A 76 11.72 9.22 -10.01
CA LYS A 76 11.40 9.60 -11.38
C LYS A 76 10.93 8.37 -12.15
N ALA A 77 9.82 8.54 -12.87
CA ALA A 77 9.37 7.54 -13.82
C ALA A 77 10.10 7.72 -15.14
N PHE A 78 10.89 6.74 -15.56
CA PHE A 78 11.54 6.74 -16.87
C PHE A 78 10.60 6.25 -17.96
N ALA A 79 9.61 5.46 -17.58
CA ALA A 79 8.54 4.99 -18.45
C ALA A 79 7.31 4.74 -17.60
N SER A 80 6.13 5.02 -18.11
CA SER A 80 4.88 4.85 -17.37
C SER A 80 3.71 4.49 -18.27
#